data_d42a3a0aec677df131383fdf9ca94acc
#
_entry.id   d42a3a0aec677df131383fdf9ca94acc
#
_cell.length_a   1.000
_cell.length_b   1.000
_cell.length_c   1.000
_cell.angle_alpha   90.00
_cell.angle_beta   90.00
_cell.angle_gamma   90.00
#
_symmetry.space_group_name_H-M   'P 1'
#
loop_
_entity.id
_entity.type
_entity.pdbx_description
1 polymer ?
#
loop_
_entity_poly.entity_id
_entity_poly.type
_entity_poly.pdbx_seq_one_letter_code
_entity_poly.pdbx_strand_id
1 'polypeptide(L)'
;MSTDSFPQQYARTQRLTLGEPRNITVSDDGCKVVFLRSNAGDDPVNRLWLLDVESGHETMVADPLVMLGADDAEDLPPEERARRERLREGAGGITSYSTDAHSARFVCTLSGRLFVGDLHQVNVREIRTVGPVFDPRLSPDGRWVAYVSGRSLRVVSVDGDDEHGSELAGPTLFDEPDTVSWGSAEFVAAEEMNRYRGFWWSPNSRHVAVCRVDEAPVAVWHIADPAHPERPANAVRYPAAGTDDAVVSLHVFDAVE
;
A
#
# COMPACT_ATOMS: atom_id res chain seq x y z
N MET A 1 -23.68 -25.13 -13.79
CA MET A 1 -22.68 -25.82 -12.94
C MET A 1 -21.36 -25.77 -13.72
N SER A 2 -20.26 -25.38 -13.11
CA SER A 2 -18.95 -25.41 -13.77
C SER A 2 -18.56 -26.84 -14.12
N THR A 3 -18.07 -27.05 -15.33
CA THR A 3 -17.54 -28.35 -15.79
C THR A 3 -16.07 -28.53 -15.47
N ASP A 4 -15.49 -27.58 -14.70
CA ASP A 4 -14.07 -27.59 -14.36
C ASP A 4 -13.74 -28.80 -13.46
N SER A 5 -12.61 -29.43 -13.73
CA SER A 5 -12.00 -30.37 -12.80
C SER A 5 -11.51 -29.63 -11.54
N PHE A 6 -11.30 -30.32 -10.42
CA PHE A 6 -10.80 -29.72 -9.20
C PHE A 6 -9.52 -28.90 -9.38
N PRO A 7 -8.46 -29.37 -10.09
CA PRO A 7 -7.27 -28.55 -10.34
C PRO A 7 -7.54 -27.25 -11.09
N GLN A 8 -8.47 -27.28 -12.07
CA GLN A 8 -8.87 -26.08 -12.82
C GLN A 8 -9.64 -25.10 -11.93
N GLN A 9 -10.58 -25.60 -11.13
CA GLN A 9 -11.31 -24.79 -10.16
C GLN A 9 -10.36 -24.17 -9.12
N TYR A 10 -9.45 -24.95 -8.58
CA TYR A 10 -8.47 -24.52 -7.59
C TYR A 10 -7.54 -23.42 -8.14
N ALA A 11 -7.09 -23.53 -9.39
CA ALA A 11 -6.28 -22.52 -10.05
C ALA A 11 -7.10 -21.22 -10.32
N ARG A 12 -8.31 -21.37 -10.89
CA ARG A 12 -9.17 -20.23 -11.25
C ARG A 12 -9.61 -19.40 -10.03
N THR A 13 -9.86 -20.08 -8.91
CA THR A 13 -10.26 -19.42 -7.66
C THR A 13 -9.08 -19.00 -6.77
N GLN A 14 -7.85 -19.03 -7.30
CA GLN A 14 -6.63 -18.76 -6.57
C GLN A 14 -6.56 -19.55 -5.24
N ARG A 15 -6.70 -20.88 -5.34
CA ARG A 15 -6.71 -21.80 -4.20
C ARG A 15 -7.92 -21.66 -3.29
N LEU A 16 -9.08 -21.29 -3.86
CA LEU A 16 -10.35 -21.07 -3.16
C LEU A 16 -10.30 -19.88 -2.16
N THR A 17 -9.46 -18.88 -2.43
CA THR A 17 -9.32 -17.70 -1.58
C THR A 17 -10.05 -16.47 -2.10
N LEU A 18 -10.47 -16.45 -3.39
CA LEU A 18 -11.26 -15.34 -3.93
C LEU A 18 -12.65 -15.32 -3.29
N GLY A 19 -13.18 -14.11 -3.05
CA GLY A 19 -14.48 -13.90 -2.38
C GLY A 19 -14.42 -13.97 -0.86
N GLU A 20 -13.25 -14.26 -0.26
CA GLU A 20 -13.05 -14.25 1.18
C GLU A 20 -12.80 -12.81 1.68
N PRO A 21 -13.49 -12.36 2.77
CA PRO A 21 -13.17 -11.07 3.40
C PRO A 21 -11.76 -11.08 3.99
N ARG A 22 -10.99 -10.01 3.72
CA ARG A 22 -9.60 -9.85 4.18
C ARG A 22 -9.29 -8.41 4.58
N ASN A 23 -8.18 -8.19 5.29
CA ASN A 23 -7.76 -6.88 5.78
C ASN A 23 -8.89 -6.18 6.56
N ILE A 24 -9.44 -6.89 7.54
CA ILE A 24 -10.60 -6.45 8.31
C ILE A 24 -10.21 -5.35 9.30
N THR A 25 -10.93 -4.23 9.27
CA THR A 25 -10.82 -3.14 10.25
C THR A 25 -12.19 -2.92 10.90
N VAL A 26 -12.22 -2.94 12.22
CA VAL A 26 -13.44 -2.63 13.01
C VAL A 26 -13.34 -1.20 13.50
N SER A 27 -14.42 -0.41 13.37
CA SER A 27 -14.48 0.94 13.94
C SER A 27 -14.38 0.92 15.46
N ASP A 28 -13.91 2.03 16.07
CA ASP A 28 -13.69 2.12 17.52
C ASP A 28 -14.99 1.87 18.34
N ASP A 29 -16.14 2.23 17.77
CA ASP A 29 -17.46 2.01 18.37
C ASP A 29 -18.01 0.58 18.14
N GLY A 30 -17.31 -0.24 17.34
CA GLY A 30 -17.74 -1.59 16.98
C GLY A 30 -18.93 -1.67 16.03
N CYS A 31 -19.44 -0.52 15.55
CA CYS A 31 -20.67 -0.48 14.74
C CYS A 31 -20.43 -0.75 13.27
N LYS A 32 -19.18 -0.66 12.79
CA LYS A 32 -18.80 -0.83 11.38
C LYS A 32 -17.61 -1.74 11.21
N VAL A 33 -17.61 -2.49 10.10
CA VAL A 33 -16.49 -3.29 9.68
C VAL A 33 -16.14 -2.96 8.23
N VAL A 34 -14.91 -2.53 8.00
CA VAL A 34 -14.35 -2.28 6.66
C VAL A 34 -13.49 -3.45 6.25
N PHE A 35 -13.62 -3.94 5.02
CA PHE A 35 -12.85 -5.08 4.55
C PHE A 35 -12.71 -5.11 3.03
N LEU A 36 -11.73 -5.86 2.55
CA LEU A 36 -11.56 -6.15 1.13
C LEU A 36 -12.21 -7.47 0.78
N ARG A 37 -12.91 -7.52 -0.36
CA ARG A 37 -13.49 -8.76 -0.92
C ARG A 37 -13.76 -8.58 -2.40
N SER A 38 -13.58 -9.62 -3.20
CA SER A 38 -14.07 -9.66 -4.57
C SER A 38 -15.56 -10.05 -4.62
N ASN A 39 -16.22 -9.79 -5.74
CA ASN A 39 -17.67 -10.04 -5.87
C ASN A 39 -18.04 -11.52 -5.92
N ALA A 40 -17.11 -12.39 -6.32
CA ALA A 40 -17.34 -13.81 -6.47
C ALA A 40 -16.07 -14.62 -6.24
N GLY A 41 -16.22 -15.91 -6.00
CA GLY A 41 -15.10 -16.84 -5.77
C GLY A 41 -14.19 -17.08 -7.00
N ASP A 42 -14.50 -16.50 -8.15
CA ASP A 42 -13.68 -16.53 -9.36
C ASP A 42 -13.43 -15.12 -9.96
N ASP A 43 -13.79 -14.08 -9.23
CA ASP A 43 -13.47 -12.69 -9.56
C ASP A 43 -12.14 -12.31 -8.87
N PRO A 44 -11.06 -12.01 -9.63
CA PRO A 44 -9.78 -11.68 -9.03
C PRO A 44 -9.67 -10.21 -8.57
N VAL A 45 -10.73 -9.39 -8.72
CA VAL A 45 -10.69 -7.96 -8.43
C VAL A 45 -11.28 -7.67 -7.05
N ASN A 46 -10.43 -7.31 -6.10
CA ASN A 46 -10.86 -6.89 -4.77
C ASN A 46 -11.46 -5.48 -4.79
N ARG A 47 -12.52 -5.33 -4.02
CA ARG A 47 -13.24 -4.08 -3.75
C ARG A 47 -13.23 -3.77 -2.26
N LEU A 48 -13.48 -2.53 -1.90
CA LEU A 48 -13.64 -2.14 -0.50
C LEU A 48 -15.11 -2.18 -0.11
N TRP A 49 -15.39 -2.83 1.00
CA TRP A 49 -16.73 -3.04 1.54
C TRP A 49 -16.84 -2.48 2.97
N LEU A 50 -18.04 -2.02 3.29
CA LEU A 50 -18.45 -1.60 4.63
C LEU A 50 -19.63 -2.48 5.06
N LEU A 51 -19.52 -3.10 6.23
CA LEU A 51 -20.62 -3.76 6.93
C LEU A 51 -21.09 -2.87 8.07
N ASP A 52 -22.37 -2.56 8.09
CA ASP A 52 -23.07 -2.03 9.25
C ASP A 52 -23.48 -3.20 10.16
N VAL A 53 -22.93 -3.23 11.37
CA VAL A 53 -23.06 -4.38 12.27
C VAL A 53 -24.50 -4.53 12.81
N GLU A 54 -25.21 -3.41 13.04
CA GLU A 54 -26.56 -3.43 13.60
C GLU A 54 -27.57 -3.97 12.58
N SER A 55 -27.51 -3.47 11.36
CA SER A 55 -28.45 -3.89 10.29
C SER A 55 -28.02 -5.14 9.55
N GLY A 56 -26.75 -5.52 9.61
CA GLY A 56 -26.14 -6.56 8.80
C GLY A 56 -26.00 -6.19 7.31
N HIS A 57 -26.20 -4.90 6.97
CA HIS A 57 -26.14 -4.44 5.58
C HIS A 57 -24.70 -4.24 5.12
N GLU A 58 -24.35 -4.81 3.97
CA GLU A 58 -23.06 -4.61 3.32
C GLU A 58 -23.19 -3.60 2.16
N THR A 59 -22.28 -2.63 2.13
CA THR A 59 -22.20 -1.62 1.07
C THR A 59 -20.83 -1.69 0.42
N MET A 60 -20.77 -1.76 -0.91
CA MET A 60 -19.54 -1.58 -1.66
C MET A 60 -19.20 -0.09 -1.69
N VAL A 61 -18.11 0.31 -1.03
CA VAL A 61 -17.70 1.72 -0.90
C VAL A 61 -16.68 2.16 -1.93
N ALA A 62 -15.93 1.22 -2.52
CA ALA A 62 -15.03 1.52 -3.63
C ALA A 62 -14.90 0.33 -4.59
N ASP A 63 -15.09 0.63 -5.90
CA ASP A 63 -14.89 -0.32 -6.99
C ASP A 63 -13.74 0.17 -7.89
N PRO A 64 -12.64 -0.60 -8.00
CA PRO A 64 -11.49 -0.26 -8.84
C PRO A 64 -11.85 0.03 -10.30
N LEU A 65 -12.84 -0.69 -10.83
CA LEU A 65 -13.27 -0.51 -12.23
C LEU A 65 -13.94 0.84 -12.47
N VAL A 66 -14.62 1.37 -11.44
CA VAL A 66 -15.22 2.71 -11.50
C VAL A 66 -14.15 3.79 -11.28
N MET A 67 -13.20 3.53 -10.37
CA MET A 67 -12.17 4.49 -9.98
C MET A 67 -11.13 4.73 -11.07
N LEU A 68 -10.72 3.70 -11.82
CA LEU A 68 -9.74 3.79 -12.92
C LEU A 68 -10.39 4.12 -14.27
N GLY A 69 -11.69 3.85 -14.42
CA GLY A 69 -12.32 3.80 -15.73
C GLY A 69 -12.21 2.41 -16.38
N ALA A 70 -13.20 2.04 -17.19
CA ALA A 70 -13.36 0.68 -17.70
C ALA A 70 -12.23 0.18 -18.64
N ASP A 71 -11.42 1.09 -19.17
CA ASP A 71 -10.39 0.80 -20.19
C ASP A 71 -8.95 0.84 -19.64
N ASP A 72 -8.74 1.23 -18.37
CA ASP A 72 -7.41 1.30 -17.78
C ASP A 72 -7.00 -0.05 -17.19
N ALA A 73 -6.05 -0.72 -17.85
CA ALA A 73 -5.36 -1.86 -17.25
C ALA A 73 -4.56 -1.38 -16.01
N GLU A 74 -4.57 -2.18 -14.95
CA GLU A 74 -3.81 -1.86 -13.75
C GLU A 74 -2.31 -1.86 -14.06
N ASP A 75 -1.64 -0.69 -13.90
CA ASP A 75 -0.19 -0.54 -14.00
C ASP A 75 0.39 -0.38 -12.59
N LEU A 76 1.21 -1.37 -12.20
CA LEU A 76 1.74 -1.45 -10.83
C LEU A 76 3.12 -0.78 -10.73
N PRO A 77 3.30 0.19 -9.81
CA PRO A 77 4.62 0.65 -9.44
C PRO A 77 5.53 -0.49 -8.96
N PRO A 78 6.86 -0.40 -9.13
CA PRO A 78 7.80 -1.44 -8.75
C PRO A 78 7.67 -1.88 -7.28
N GLU A 79 7.46 -0.94 -6.36
CA GLU A 79 7.32 -1.18 -4.93
C GLU A 79 6.06 -2.00 -4.61
N GLU A 80 4.95 -1.67 -5.25
CA GLU A 80 3.68 -2.40 -5.08
C GLU A 80 3.78 -3.81 -5.71
N ARG A 81 4.43 -3.93 -6.86
CA ARG A 81 4.67 -5.23 -7.48
C ARG A 81 5.51 -6.12 -6.55
N ALA A 82 6.61 -5.61 -6.01
CA ALA A 82 7.45 -6.34 -5.06
C ALA A 82 6.68 -6.73 -3.79
N ARG A 83 5.83 -5.83 -3.26
CA ARG A 83 4.98 -6.14 -2.10
C ARG A 83 4.01 -7.28 -2.41
N ARG A 84 3.30 -7.24 -3.55
CA ARG A 84 2.35 -8.29 -3.96
C ARG A 84 3.04 -9.64 -4.16
N GLU A 85 4.22 -9.65 -4.77
CA GLU A 85 5.03 -10.86 -4.95
C GLU A 85 5.40 -11.50 -3.61
N ARG A 86 5.88 -10.71 -2.64
CA ARG A 86 6.21 -11.18 -1.29
C ARG A 86 5.00 -11.74 -0.55
N LEU A 87 3.87 -11.06 -0.62
CA LEU A 87 2.62 -11.49 -0.01
C LEU A 87 1.93 -12.63 -0.77
N ARG A 88 2.45 -13.01 -1.96
CA ARG A 88 1.80 -13.92 -2.90
C ARG A 88 0.36 -13.47 -3.21
N GLU A 89 0.16 -12.16 -3.30
CA GLU A 89 -1.13 -11.56 -3.62
C GLU A 89 -1.37 -11.65 -5.12
N GLY A 90 -2.25 -12.55 -5.52
CA GLY A 90 -2.63 -12.76 -6.91
C GLY A 90 -3.87 -11.98 -7.32
N ALA A 91 -4.60 -11.38 -6.36
CA ALA A 91 -5.76 -10.58 -6.66
C ALA A 91 -5.35 -9.18 -7.14
N GLY A 92 -6.12 -8.62 -8.06
CA GLY A 92 -6.01 -7.25 -8.52
C GLY A 92 -6.95 -6.30 -7.76
N GLY A 93 -7.02 -5.06 -8.23
CA GLY A 93 -7.85 -4.03 -7.64
C GLY A 93 -7.27 -3.48 -6.33
N ILE A 94 -8.14 -3.20 -5.34
CA ILE A 94 -7.71 -2.68 -4.04
C ILE A 94 -7.11 -3.81 -3.21
N THR A 95 -5.81 -3.76 -2.95
CA THR A 95 -5.08 -4.79 -2.18
C THR A 95 -4.72 -4.34 -0.77
N SER A 96 -4.80 -3.02 -0.52
CA SER A 96 -4.61 -2.43 0.80
C SER A 96 -5.37 -1.12 0.93
N TYR A 97 -5.73 -0.77 2.16
CA TYR A 97 -6.33 0.51 2.50
C TYR A 97 -5.92 0.94 3.93
N SER A 98 -6.20 2.19 4.26
CA SER A 98 -6.07 2.71 5.62
C SER A 98 -7.28 3.57 5.93
N THR A 99 -7.76 3.53 7.18
CA THR A 99 -8.82 4.42 7.67
C THR A 99 -8.25 5.43 8.66
N ASP A 100 -8.99 6.51 8.92
CA ASP A 100 -8.79 7.36 10.09
C ASP A 100 -9.20 6.63 11.39
N ALA A 101 -8.95 7.23 12.55
CA ALA A 101 -9.26 6.61 13.84
C ALA A 101 -10.76 6.30 14.04
N HIS A 102 -11.65 7.09 13.43
CA HIS A 102 -13.10 6.94 13.57
C HIS A 102 -13.74 6.13 12.43
N SER A 103 -12.94 5.60 11.50
CA SER A 103 -13.45 4.91 10.30
C SER A 103 -14.51 5.73 9.54
N ALA A 104 -14.28 7.06 9.44
CA ALA A 104 -15.12 7.95 8.66
C ALA A 104 -14.61 8.06 7.22
N ARG A 105 -13.29 8.00 7.03
CA ARG A 105 -12.59 8.10 5.74
C ARG A 105 -11.68 6.91 5.52
N PHE A 106 -11.39 6.63 4.25
CA PHE A 106 -10.36 5.68 3.87
C PHE A 106 -9.47 6.25 2.77
N VAL A 107 -8.26 5.70 2.65
CA VAL A 107 -7.38 5.88 1.49
C VAL A 107 -6.93 4.54 0.96
N CYS A 108 -6.74 4.46 -0.35
CA CYS A 108 -6.14 3.32 -1.02
C CYS A 108 -5.35 3.78 -2.25
N THR A 109 -4.59 2.87 -2.83
CA THR A 109 -3.88 3.09 -4.10
C THR A 109 -4.40 2.17 -5.18
N LEU A 110 -4.46 2.69 -6.40
CA LEU A 110 -4.65 1.92 -7.63
C LEU A 110 -3.70 2.47 -8.69
N SER A 111 -2.91 1.60 -9.31
CA SER A 111 -1.92 1.99 -10.34
C SER A 111 -1.02 3.15 -9.90
N GLY A 112 -0.61 3.18 -8.63
CA GLY A 112 0.22 4.25 -8.06
C GLY A 112 -0.49 5.59 -7.84
N ARG A 113 -1.80 5.69 -8.11
CA ARG A 113 -2.64 6.87 -7.85
C ARG A 113 -3.25 6.78 -6.46
N LEU A 114 -3.39 7.91 -5.78
CA LEU A 114 -3.98 8.01 -4.44
C LEU A 114 -5.47 8.33 -4.52
N PHE A 115 -6.27 7.52 -3.86
CA PHE A 115 -7.70 7.75 -3.73
C PHE A 115 -8.10 7.89 -2.27
N VAL A 116 -8.99 8.84 -2.00
CA VAL A 116 -9.65 9.03 -0.70
C VAL A 116 -11.14 8.88 -0.86
N GLY A 117 -11.78 8.26 0.10
CA GLY A 117 -13.24 8.12 0.13
C GLY A 117 -13.81 8.36 1.51
N ASP A 118 -15.11 8.71 1.52
CA ASP A 118 -15.93 8.79 2.72
C ASP A 118 -16.73 7.49 2.88
N LEU A 119 -16.64 6.89 4.04
CA LEU A 119 -17.32 5.61 4.34
C LEU A 119 -18.83 5.78 4.58
N HIS A 120 -19.29 7.00 4.86
CA HIS A 120 -20.70 7.27 5.10
C HIS A 120 -21.47 7.70 3.84
N GLN A 121 -20.77 8.42 2.93
CA GLN A 121 -21.40 9.00 1.74
C GLN A 121 -21.09 8.21 0.46
N VAL A 122 -20.26 7.16 0.55
CA VAL A 122 -19.81 6.35 -0.60
C VAL A 122 -19.30 7.23 -1.75
N ASN A 123 -18.45 8.20 -1.40
CA ASN A 123 -17.85 9.11 -2.36
C ASN A 123 -16.33 8.87 -2.39
N VAL A 124 -15.78 8.62 -3.58
CA VAL A 124 -14.35 8.40 -3.81
C VAL A 124 -13.82 9.40 -4.81
N ARG A 125 -12.70 10.01 -4.50
CA ARG A 125 -12.00 10.94 -5.39
C ARG A 125 -10.50 10.70 -5.37
N GLU A 126 -9.84 11.05 -6.45
CA GLU A 126 -8.38 11.04 -6.54
C GLU A 126 -7.80 12.29 -5.86
N ILE A 127 -6.67 12.10 -5.17
CA ILE A 127 -5.80 13.17 -4.70
C ILE A 127 -4.57 13.19 -5.60
N ARG A 128 -4.23 14.35 -6.15
CA ARG A 128 -3.01 14.54 -6.93
C ARG A 128 -1.78 14.42 -6.02
N THR A 129 -0.79 13.69 -6.49
CA THR A 129 0.45 13.42 -5.74
C THR A 129 1.67 13.58 -6.62
N VAL A 130 2.84 13.74 -6.00
CA VAL A 130 4.13 13.67 -6.69
C VAL A 130 4.52 12.21 -6.83
N GLY A 131 4.60 11.72 -8.07
CA GLY A 131 5.02 10.36 -8.38
C GLY A 131 4.03 9.28 -7.92
N PRO A 132 4.36 8.02 -8.15
CA PRO A 132 3.55 6.90 -7.72
C PRO A 132 3.52 6.78 -6.20
N VAL A 133 2.36 6.43 -5.67
CA VAL A 133 2.09 6.31 -4.22
C VAL A 133 2.23 4.87 -3.77
N PHE A 134 2.95 4.69 -2.68
CA PHE A 134 3.07 3.42 -1.97
C PHE A 134 2.73 3.59 -0.48
N ASP A 135 2.06 2.60 0.12
CA ASP A 135 1.65 2.53 1.54
C ASP A 135 1.01 3.81 2.10
N PRO A 136 -0.07 4.36 1.49
CA PRO A 136 -0.73 5.55 2.01
C PRO A 136 -1.41 5.29 3.34
N ARG A 137 -1.27 6.24 4.29
CA ARG A 137 -1.88 6.18 5.62
C ARG A 137 -2.52 7.49 5.98
N LEU A 138 -3.81 7.43 6.36
CA LEU A 138 -4.50 8.56 6.95
C LEU A 138 -3.91 8.90 8.32
N SER A 139 -3.82 10.19 8.62
CA SER A 139 -3.67 10.64 10.00
C SER A 139 -4.89 10.22 10.85
N PRO A 140 -4.75 10.00 12.16
CA PRO A 140 -5.86 9.64 13.02
C PRO A 140 -7.07 10.56 12.95
N ASP A 141 -6.87 11.86 12.70
CA ASP A 141 -7.91 12.86 12.53
C ASP A 141 -8.51 12.92 11.09
N GLY A 142 -8.00 12.10 10.16
CA GLY A 142 -8.49 12.01 8.79
C GLY A 142 -8.18 13.22 7.90
N ARG A 143 -7.31 14.15 8.33
CA ARG A 143 -7.04 15.41 7.60
C ARG A 143 -5.86 15.31 6.64
N TRP A 144 -4.95 14.38 6.88
CA TRP A 144 -3.70 14.23 6.16
C TRP A 144 -3.49 12.79 5.71
N VAL A 145 -2.77 12.62 4.60
CA VAL A 145 -2.26 11.32 4.14
C VAL A 145 -0.74 11.39 4.09
N ALA A 146 -0.07 10.52 4.83
CA ALA A 146 1.34 10.24 4.60
C ALA A 146 1.49 9.07 3.63
N TYR A 147 2.46 9.15 2.71
CA TYR A 147 2.71 8.13 1.70
C TYR A 147 4.18 8.13 1.27
N VAL A 148 4.65 6.99 0.80
CA VAL A 148 5.98 6.86 0.20
C VAL A 148 5.87 7.10 -1.31
N SER A 149 6.80 7.87 -1.86
CA SER A 149 7.02 8.00 -3.29
C SER A 149 8.50 8.00 -3.61
N GLY A 150 8.95 6.98 -4.34
CA GLY A 150 10.37 6.74 -4.53
C GLY A 150 11.09 6.56 -3.18
N ARG A 151 12.10 7.39 -2.91
CA ARG A 151 12.90 7.32 -1.67
C ARG A 151 12.44 8.29 -0.57
N SER A 152 11.29 8.95 -0.74
CA SER A 152 10.79 10.00 0.16
C SER A 152 9.49 9.62 0.83
N LEU A 153 9.34 9.99 2.10
CA LEU A 153 8.04 10.09 2.75
C LEU A 153 7.46 11.48 2.48
N ARG A 154 6.23 11.53 2.05
CA ARG A 154 5.49 12.74 1.71
C ARG A 154 4.19 12.83 2.49
N VAL A 155 3.67 14.04 2.66
CA VAL A 155 2.37 14.31 3.29
C VAL A 155 1.56 15.22 2.40
N VAL A 156 0.26 14.90 2.24
CA VAL A 156 -0.70 15.70 1.48
C VAL A 156 -1.98 15.91 2.29
N SER A 157 -2.57 17.10 2.17
CA SER A 157 -3.87 17.40 2.78
C SER A 157 -4.99 16.62 2.09
N VAL A 158 -5.93 16.09 2.86
CA VAL A 158 -7.13 15.44 2.31
C VAL A 158 -8.04 16.46 1.65
N ASP A 159 -8.31 17.59 2.30
CA ASP A 159 -9.29 18.59 1.87
C ASP A 159 -8.66 19.92 1.41
N GLY A 160 -7.32 20.00 1.35
CA GLY A 160 -6.59 21.21 0.98
C GLY A 160 -6.39 21.35 -0.52
N ASP A 161 -6.06 22.60 -0.92
CA ASP A 161 -5.71 22.94 -2.31
C ASP A 161 -4.23 22.67 -2.64
N ASP A 162 -3.50 21.99 -1.76
CA ASP A 162 -2.09 21.63 -1.98
C ASP A 162 -1.99 20.62 -3.12
N GLU A 163 -1.65 21.14 -4.29
CA GLU A 163 -1.75 20.38 -5.54
C GLU A 163 -0.90 19.11 -5.60
N HIS A 164 0.05 18.87 -4.67
CA HIS A 164 0.95 17.71 -4.82
C HIS A 164 1.55 17.17 -3.51
N GLY A 165 1.23 17.72 -2.36
CA GLY A 165 1.84 17.35 -1.08
C GLY A 165 3.32 17.73 -0.96
N SER A 166 3.81 17.81 0.27
CA SER A 166 5.19 18.17 0.61
C SER A 166 6.03 16.94 0.96
N GLU A 167 7.33 17.01 0.73
CA GLU A 167 8.28 16.03 1.24
C GLU A 167 8.48 16.28 2.75
N LEU A 168 8.17 15.27 3.56
CA LEU A 168 8.37 15.32 5.01
C LEU A 168 9.77 14.83 5.39
N ALA A 169 10.23 13.77 4.74
CA ALA A 169 11.56 13.22 4.89
C ALA A 169 12.02 12.60 3.57
N GLY A 170 13.22 12.93 3.14
CA GLY A 170 13.71 12.39 1.87
C GLY A 170 15.03 12.98 1.43
N PRO A 171 15.56 12.47 0.32
CA PRO A 171 16.87 12.88 -0.20
C PRO A 171 16.96 14.37 -0.53
N THR A 172 15.87 14.99 -0.98
CA THR A 172 15.88 16.42 -1.34
C THR A 172 16.09 17.31 -0.13
N LEU A 173 15.52 16.95 1.03
CA LEU A 173 15.66 17.73 2.26
C LEU A 173 17.00 17.53 2.96
N PHE A 174 17.60 16.32 2.85
CA PHE A 174 18.76 15.94 3.66
C PHE A 174 20.03 15.65 2.83
N ASP A 175 20.00 15.90 1.50
CA ASP A 175 21.13 15.62 0.60
C ASP A 175 21.66 14.18 0.74
N GLU A 176 20.75 13.21 0.74
CA GLU A 176 21.05 11.79 0.99
C GLU A 176 21.54 11.07 -0.25
N PRO A 177 22.49 10.13 -0.10
CA PRO A 177 22.95 9.29 -1.21
C PRO A 177 21.83 8.39 -1.76
N ASP A 178 22.05 7.82 -2.95
CA ASP A 178 21.07 6.96 -3.64
C ASP A 178 20.76 5.66 -2.88
N THR A 179 21.56 5.30 -1.90
CA THR A 179 21.36 4.13 -1.04
C THR A 179 20.39 4.39 0.11
N VAL A 180 19.96 5.64 0.32
CA VAL A 180 19.10 6.00 1.45
C VAL A 180 17.66 6.22 1.00
N SER A 181 16.73 5.65 1.76
CA SER A 181 15.29 5.84 1.62
C SER A 181 14.63 6.16 2.97
N TRP A 182 13.46 6.79 2.91
CA TRP A 182 12.68 7.21 4.06
C TRP A 182 11.24 6.68 3.98
N GLY A 183 10.75 6.16 5.10
CA GLY A 183 9.36 5.72 5.21
C GLY A 183 9.08 4.32 4.67
N SER A 184 10.07 3.62 4.13
CA SER A 184 9.95 2.23 3.67
C SER A 184 10.58 1.26 4.66
N ALA A 185 10.14 0.01 4.64
CA ALA A 185 10.82 -1.08 5.32
C ALA A 185 12.01 -1.54 4.46
N GLU A 186 13.12 -1.90 5.11
CA GLU A 186 14.24 -2.59 4.45
C GLU A 186 13.90 -4.08 4.21
N PHE A 187 14.78 -4.76 3.47
CA PHE A 187 14.53 -6.13 2.99
C PHE A 187 14.22 -7.13 4.12
N VAL A 188 15.05 -7.18 5.17
CA VAL A 188 14.89 -8.15 6.27
C VAL A 188 13.59 -7.93 7.04
N ALA A 189 13.23 -6.68 7.30
CA ALA A 189 11.96 -6.36 7.95
C ALA A 189 10.76 -6.84 7.11
N ALA A 190 10.82 -6.66 5.80
CA ALA A 190 9.73 -7.05 4.90
C ALA A 190 9.63 -8.58 4.73
N GLU A 191 10.76 -9.28 4.57
CA GLU A 191 10.79 -10.72 4.28
C GLU A 191 10.68 -11.58 5.54
N GLU A 192 11.35 -11.19 6.63
CA GLU A 192 11.51 -12.04 7.81
C GLU A 192 10.62 -11.60 8.99
N MET A 193 10.31 -10.29 9.10
CA MET A 193 9.58 -9.74 10.22
C MET A 193 8.13 -9.37 9.88
N ASN A 194 7.68 -9.62 8.64
CA ASN A 194 6.35 -9.28 8.15
C ASN A 194 5.99 -7.79 8.38
N ARG A 195 7.01 -6.92 8.34
CA ARG A 195 6.88 -5.47 8.50
C ARG A 195 7.13 -4.77 7.18
N TYR A 196 6.06 -4.32 6.52
CA TYR A 196 6.12 -3.63 5.22
C TYR A 196 6.12 -2.12 5.34
N ARG A 197 5.82 -1.58 6.53
CA ARG A 197 5.72 -0.15 6.82
C ARG A 197 7.00 0.39 7.41
N GLY A 198 7.37 1.62 7.01
CA GLY A 198 8.50 2.36 7.57
C GLY A 198 8.12 3.67 8.25
N PHE A 199 6.83 3.98 8.48
CA PHE A 199 6.41 5.19 9.19
C PHE A 199 5.09 4.99 9.95
N TRP A 200 4.85 5.83 10.98
CA TRP A 200 3.68 5.76 11.85
C TRP A 200 3.26 7.15 12.32
N TRP A 201 1.98 7.45 12.19
CA TRP A 201 1.38 8.64 12.74
C TRP A 201 1.34 8.58 14.28
N SER A 202 1.56 9.73 14.94
CA SER A 202 1.23 9.87 16.34
C SER A 202 -0.29 9.90 16.55
N PRO A 203 -0.81 9.44 17.71
CA PRO A 203 -2.26 9.42 17.96
C PRO A 203 -2.95 10.80 17.88
N ASN A 204 -2.20 11.87 18.09
CA ASN A 204 -2.69 13.25 17.99
C ASN A 204 -2.53 13.88 16.60
N SER A 205 -2.14 13.11 15.60
CA SER A 205 -1.94 13.54 14.20
C SER A 205 -0.87 14.63 13.98
N ARG A 206 -0.04 14.93 14.97
CA ARG A 206 0.93 16.03 14.90
C ARG A 206 2.31 15.59 14.44
N HIS A 207 2.67 14.33 14.67
CA HIS A 207 4.00 13.83 14.37
C HIS A 207 3.94 12.55 13.55
N VAL A 208 5.01 12.27 12.83
CA VAL A 208 5.23 10.99 12.15
C VAL A 208 6.58 10.45 12.57
N ALA A 209 6.60 9.23 13.11
CA ALA A 209 7.82 8.46 13.28
C ALA A 209 8.19 7.81 11.96
N VAL A 210 9.43 7.94 11.50
CA VAL A 210 9.88 7.57 10.15
C VAL A 210 11.19 6.80 10.23
N CYS A 211 11.26 5.64 9.60
CA CYS A 211 12.51 4.92 9.38
C CYS A 211 13.31 5.59 8.27
N ARG A 212 14.59 5.89 8.56
CA ARG A 212 15.62 6.12 7.57
C ARG A 212 16.37 4.81 7.36
N VAL A 213 16.46 4.36 6.13
CA VAL A 213 17.10 3.11 5.73
C VAL A 213 18.28 3.44 4.82
N ASP A 214 19.49 3.03 5.19
CA ASP A 214 20.69 3.13 4.37
C ASP A 214 21.17 1.74 3.96
N GLU A 215 21.05 1.42 2.70
CA GLU A 215 21.46 0.15 2.11
C GLU A 215 22.91 0.14 1.60
N ALA A 216 23.72 1.19 1.88
CA ALA A 216 25.11 1.25 1.42
C ALA A 216 25.94 0.01 1.84
N PRO A 217 25.80 -0.54 3.08
CA PRO A 217 26.54 -1.74 3.48
C PRO A 217 26.08 -3.02 2.79
N VAL A 218 24.84 -3.05 2.27
CA VAL A 218 24.26 -4.28 1.70
C VAL A 218 24.91 -4.64 0.37
N ALA A 219 25.36 -5.88 0.24
CA ALA A 219 26.01 -6.39 -0.97
C ALA A 219 25.07 -6.35 -2.18
N VAL A 220 25.61 -5.95 -3.33
CA VAL A 220 24.90 -5.94 -4.62
C VAL A 220 25.06 -7.28 -5.31
N TRP A 221 23.95 -7.89 -5.64
CA TRP A 221 23.85 -9.12 -6.43
C TRP A 221 23.40 -8.81 -7.84
N HIS A 222 23.92 -9.54 -8.81
CA HIS A 222 23.55 -9.40 -10.21
C HIS A 222 22.77 -10.64 -10.65
N ILE A 223 21.50 -10.48 -10.92
CA ILE A 223 20.59 -11.56 -11.31
C ILE A 223 20.29 -11.42 -12.80
N ALA A 224 20.81 -12.37 -13.58
CA ALA A 224 20.51 -12.45 -15.01
C ALA A 224 19.16 -13.12 -15.25
N ASP A 225 18.45 -12.69 -16.30
CA ASP A 225 17.26 -13.36 -16.81
C ASP A 225 17.66 -14.39 -17.87
N PRO A 226 17.59 -15.71 -17.58
CA PRO A 226 17.97 -16.74 -18.54
C PRO A 226 17.07 -16.78 -19.78
N ALA A 227 15.84 -16.28 -19.68
CA ALA A 227 14.91 -16.21 -20.81
C ALA A 227 15.23 -15.04 -21.77
N HIS A 228 15.99 -14.06 -21.27
CA HIS A 228 16.36 -12.85 -22.01
C HIS A 228 17.86 -12.55 -21.82
N PRO A 229 18.77 -13.39 -22.35
CA PRO A 229 20.21 -13.24 -22.14
C PRO A 229 20.80 -11.97 -22.78
N GLU A 230 20.07 -11.33 -23.68
CA GLU A 230 20.43 -10.04 -24.28
C GLU A 230 20.26 -8.86 -23.33
N ARG A 231 19.54 -9.02 -22.22
CA ARG A 231 19.34 -7.96 -21.23
C ARG A 231 20.47 -7.94 -20.21
N PRO A 232 20.87 -6.75 -19.74
CA PRO A 232 21.82 -6.66 -18.64
C PRO A 232 21.26 -7.32 -17.39
N ALA A 233 22.11 -7.93 -16.57
CA ALA A 233 21.72 -8.49 -15.28
C ALA A 233 21.13 -7.39 -14.37
N ASN A 234 20.06 -7.72 -13.67
CA ASN A 234 19.43 -6.83 -12.71
C ASN A 234 20.29 -6.75 -11.44
N ALA A 235 20.71 -5.54 -11.06
CA ALA A 235 21.48 -5.30 -9.84
C ALA A 235 20.51 -5.11 -8.66
N VAL A 236 20.59 -5.99 -7.68
CA VAL A 236 19.70 -6.00 -6.50
C VAL A 236 20.56 -6.03 -5.24
N ARG A 237 20.24 -5.18 -4.26
CA ARG A 237 20.83 -5.28 -2.93
C ARG A 237 20.18 -6.42 -2.17
N TYR A 238 20.99 -7.35 -1.70
CA TYR A 238 20.50 -8.54 -1.01
C TYR A 238 21.40 -8.88 0.19
N PRO A 239 20.87 -8.80 1.43
CA PRO A 239 21.59 -9.13 2.64
C PRO A 239 21.60 -10.65 2.83
N ALA A 240 22.61 -11.32 2.27
CA ALA A 240 22.77 -12.75 2.46
C ALA A 240 23.13 -13.07 3.92
N ALA A 241 22.75 -14.26 4.38
CA ALA A 241 23.08 -14.69 5.74
C ALA A 241 24.57 -14.56 6.07
N GLY A 242 24.89 -13.85 7.14
CA GLY A 242 26.26 -13.58 7.58
C GLY A 242 26.96 -12.42 6.86
N THR A 243 26.24 -11.63 6.06
CA THR A 243 26.72 -10.37 5.48
C THR A 243 26.08 -9.17 6.18
N ASP A 244 26.51 -7.95 5.80
CA ASP A 244 25.97 -6.72 6.36
C ASP A 244 24.53 -6.46 5.93
N ASP A 245 23.71 -6.02 6.87
CA ASP A 245 22.35 -5.55 6.66
C ASP A 245 22.30 -4.03 6.42
N ALA A 246 21.12 -3.53 6.04
CA ALA A 246 20.86 -2.10 5.98
C ALA A 246 20.95 -1.46 7.36
N VAL A 247 21.48 -0.23 7.42
CA VAL A 247 21.48 0.58 8.65
C VAL A 247 20.15 1.30 8.76
N VAL A 248 19.42 1.02 9.84
CA VAL A 248 18.10 1.62 10.08
C VAL A 248 18.15 2.54 11.29
N SER A 249 17.61 3.74 11.15
CA SER A 249 17.38 4.68 12.26
C SER A 249 15.94 5.19 12.24
N LEU A 250 15.40 5.53 13.43
CA LEU A 250 14.06 6.07 13.58
C LEU A 250 14.13 7.56 13.92
N HIS A 251 13.39 8.36 13.20
CA HIS A 251 13.30 9.81 13.36
C HIS A 251 11.83 10.20 13.58
N VAL A 252 11.62 11.34 14.25
CA VAL A 252 10.26 11.90 14.47
C VAL A 252 10.23 13.29 13.87
N PHE A 253 9.25 13.55 13.03
CA PHE A 253 9.01 14.82 12.35
C PHE A 253 7.66 15.40 12.76
N ASP A 254 7.56 16.73 12.82
CA ASP A 254 6.27 17.40 12.82
C ASP A 254 5.63 17.19 11.46
N ALA A 255 4.38 16.72 11.45
CA ALA A 255 3.71 16.32 10.21
C ALA A 255 3.28 17.53 9.39
N VAL A 256 3.00 18.64 10.05
CA VAL A 256 2.53 19.91 9.46
C VAL A 256 3.00 21.06 10.33
N GLU A 257 3.62 22.06 9.74
CA GLU A 257 3.88 23.34 10.40
C GLU A 257 2.62 24.20 10.49
#